data_53ae173f308b00e461d2f8013d2b8a1c
#
_entry.id   53ae173f308b00e461d2f8013d2b8a1c
#
_cell.length_a   1.000
_cell.length_b   1.000
_cell.length_c   1.000
_cell.angle_alpha   90.00
_cell.angle_beta   90.00
_cell.angle_gamma   90.00
#
_symmetry.space_group_name_H-M   'P 1'
#
loop_
_entity.id
_entity.type
_entity.pdbx_description
1 polymer ?
#
loop_
_entity_poly.entity_id
_entity_poly.type
_entity_poly.pdbx_seq_one_letter_code
_entity_poly.pdbx_strand_id
1 'polypeptide(L)'
;MYKRQTCLFIDSEKAREHSEDEMIKVENIHGKLFLIGADDDSFWEAGKYVRRMDERLKTRPHNCEYEALAYEHGTHFVLPESLLRAALPVGLKFVLRFIFRAAKDYPDECEQTRKDIDRRLSAALREWTADIE
;
A
#
# COMPACT_ATOMS: atom_id res chain seq x y z
N MET A 1 -2.55 14.77 -17.73
CA MET A 1 -3.82 14.00 -17.67
C MET A 1 -4.11 13.43 -16.28
N TYR A 2 -3.11 12.93 -15.54
CA TYR A 2 -3.27 12.32 -14.21
C TYR A 2 -3.75 13.26 -13.08
N LYS A 3 -3.35 14.53 -13.07
CA LYS A 3 -3.78 15.50 -12.03
C LYS A 3 -5.30 15.67 -11.88
N ARG A 4 -6.08 15.47 -12.93
CA ARG A 4 -7.54 15.62 -12.89
C ARG A 4 -8.25 14.44 -12.19
N GLN A 5 -7.75 13.22 -12.35
CA GLN A 5 -8.36 12.05 -11.72
C GLN A 5 -8.09 12.01 -10.22
N THR A 6 -6.85 12.29 -9.81
CA THR A 6 -6.48 12.38 -8.39
C THR A 6 -7.27 13.48 -7.68
N CYS A 7 -7.45 14.66 -8.32
CA CYS A 7 -8.28 15.73 -7.76
C CYS A 7 -9.74 15.30 -7.58
N LEU A 8 -10.31 14.55 -8.53
CA LEU A 8 -11.71 14.10 -8.44
C LEU A 8 -11.92 13.13 -7.25
N PHE A 9 -11.00 12.22 -6.99
CA PHE A 9 -11.06 11.33 -5.83
C PHE A 9 -10.91 12.08 -4.52
N ILE A 10 -9.90 12.95 -4.41
CA ILE A 10 -9.66 13.75 -3.22
C ILE A 10 -10.81 14.73 -2.96
N ASP A 11 -11.33 15.35 -3.99
CA ASP A 11 -12.44 16.31 -3.89
C ASP A 11 -13.75 15.59 -3.53
N SER A 12 -14.00 14.41 -4.09
CA SER A 12 -15.18 13.61 -3.75
C SER A 12 -15.12 13.08 -2.30
N GLU A 13 -13.94 12.71 -1.82
CA GLU A 13 -13.74 12.29 -0.43
C GLU A 13 -13.92 13.45 0.56
N LYS A 14 -13.43 14.65 0.21
CA LYS A 14 -13.59 15.85 1.04
C LYS A 14 -15.01 16.43 1.03
N ALA A 15 -15.74 16.25 -0.07
CA ALA A 15 -17.08 16.76 -0.23
C ALA A 15 -18.16 15.95 0.48
N ARG A 16 -17.82 14.78 1.01
CA ARG A 16 -18.77 13.84 1.62
C ARG A 16 -18.31 13.44 3.02
N GLU A 17 -19.19 13.64 3.99
CA GLU A 17 -19.05 12.98 5.28
C GLU A 17 -19.33 11.47 5.10
N HIS A 18 -18.33 10.64 5.31
CA HIS A 18 -18.49 9.20 5.25
C HIS A 18 -19.15 8.70 6.53
N SER A 19 -20.28 8.02 6.38
CA SER A 19 -20.91 7.35 7.50
C SER A 19 -20.08 6.10 7.90
N GLU A 20 -20.20 5.69 9.16
CA GLU A 20 -19.52 4.47 9.63
C GLU A 20 -19.87 3.22 8.82
N ASP A 21 -21.09 3.18 8.24
CA ASP A 21 -21.55 2.04 7.43
C ASP A 21 -20.91 1.98 6.04
N GLU A 22 -20.35 3.08 5.56
CA GLU A 22 -19.62 3.16 4.30
C GLU A 22 -18.13 2.80 4.45
N MET A 23 -17.65 2.68 5.68
CA MET A 23 -16.27 2.34 5.96
C MET A 23 -16.02 0.83 5.84
N ILE A 24 -14.86 0.48 5.29
CA ILE A 24 -14.38 -0.90 5.34
C ILE A 24 -14.11 -1.27 6.80
N LYS A 25 -14.88 -2.24 7.30
CA LYS A 25 -14.78 -2.72 8.69
C LYS A 25 -13.67 -3.76 8.79
N VAL A 26 -12.43 -3.32 8.72
CA VAL A 26 -11.24 -4.20 8.74
C VAL A 26 -11.15 -5.03 10.03
N GLU A 27 -11.73 -4.56 11.12
CA GLU A 27 -11.84 -5.28 12.39
C GLU A 27 -12.68 -6.56 12.31
N ASN A 28 -13.54 -6.69 11.29
CA ASN A 28 -14.36 -7.88 11.06
C ASN A 28 -13.64 -8.94 10.20
N ILE A 29 -12.42 -8.68 9.74
CA ILE A 29 -11.63 -9.64 8.98
C ILE A 29 -11.12 -10.72 9.94
N HIS A 30 -11.33 -11.96 9.55
CA HIS A 30 -10.79 -13.14 10.24
C HIS A 30 -9.58 -13.66 9.46
N GLY A 31 -8.46 -13.83 10.17
CA GLY A 31 -7.21 -14.32 9.56
C GLY A 31 -6.11 -13.28 9.58
N LYS A 32 -5.23 -13.34 8.59
CA LYS A 32 -4.02 -12.49 8.53
C LYS A 32 -4.20 -11.37 7.52
N LEU A 33 -3.81 -10.16 7.89
CA LEU A 33 -4.02 -8.95 7.10
C LEU A 33 -2.70 -8.19 6.92
N PHE A 34 -2.37 -7.87 5.68
CA PHE A 34 -1.18 -7.09 5.34
C PHE A 34 -1.60 -5.84 4.57
N LEU A 35 -1.45 -4.68 5.22
CA LEU A 35 -1.85 -3.38 4.69
C LEU A 35 -0.62 -2.64 4.18
N ILE A 36 -0.60 -2.24 2.92
CA ILE A 36 0.54 -1.55 2.31
C ILE A 36 0.06 -0.33 1.53
N GLY A 37 0.75 0.80 1.69
CA GLY A 37 0.50 2.01 0.92
C GLY A 37 1.65 2.99 0.98
N ALA A 38 1.68 3.95 0.06
CA ALA A 38 2.64 5.04 0.05
C ALA A 38 1.94 6.41 0.01
N ASP A 39 2.59 7.42 0.61
CA ASP A 39 2.06 8.78 0.67
C ASP A 39 2.17 9.51 -0.66
N ASP A 40 3.18 9.16 -1.46
CA ASP A 40 3.42 9.71 -2.79
C ASP A 40 2.68 8.95 -3.92
N ASP A 41 1.71 8.10 -3.56
CA ASP A 41 0.82 7.48 -4.54
C ASP A 41 0.06 8.55 -5.30
N SER A 42 0.24 8.59 -6.63
CA SER A 42 -0.36 9.60 -7.50
C SER A 42 -1.79 9.29 -7.93
N PHE A 43 -2.33 8.12 -7.57
CA PHE A 43 -3.69 7.71 -7.92
C PHE A 43 -4.67 7.98 -6.77
N TRP A 44 -4.29 7.63 -5.53
CA TRP A 44 -5.08 7.89 -4.32
C TRP A 44 -4.17 8.01 -3.09
N GLU A 45 -4.73 8.45 -1.97
CA GLU A 45 -4.01 8.64 -0.71
C GLU A 45 -3.76 7.31 0.02
N ALA A 46 -3.05 6.35 -0.62
CA ALA A 46 -2.88 4.99 -0.11
C ALA A 46 -2.30 4.93 1.31
N GLY A 47 -1.26 5.72 1.59
CA GLY A 47 -0.66 5.79 2.93
C GLY A 47 -1.64 6.28 4.00
N LYS A 48 -2.51 7.24 3.66
CA LYS A 48 -3.58 7.72 4.55
C LYS A 48 -4.59 6.61 4.86
N TYR A 49 -5.00 5.83 3.86
CA TYR A 49 -5.94 4.73 4.07
C TYR A 49 -5.33 3.62 4.92
N VAL A 50 -4.05 3.28 4.73
CA VAL A 50 -3.34 2.33 5.59
C VAL A 50 -3.36 2.80 7.04
N ARG A 51 -3.01 4.07 7.31
CA ARG A 51 -3.03 4.62 8.67
C ARG A 51 -4.44 4.65 9.29
N ARG A 52 -5.49 4.95 8.51
CA ARG A 52 -6.88 4.87 9.00
C ARG A 52 -7.28 3.45 9.39
N MET A 53 -6.91 2.46 8.59
CA MET A 53 -7.19 1.06 8.91
C MET A 53 -6.38 0.59 10.12
N ASP A 54 -5.12 0.97 10.24
CA ASP A 54 -4.27 0.70 11.38
C ASP A 54 -4.84 1.30 12.68
N GLU A 55 -5.24 2.57 12.65
CA GLU A 55 -5.88 3.23 13.80
C GLU A 55 -7.20 2.58 14.18
N ARG A 56 -8.00 2.16 13.20
CA ARG A 56 -9.23 1.43 13.44
C ARG A 56 -8.98 0.09 14.12
N LEU A 57 -7.97 -0.66 13.70
CA LEU A 57 -7.59 -1.91 14.34
C LEU A 57 -7.03 -1.71 15.75
N LYS A 58 -6.25 -0.65 15.98
CA LYS A 58 -5.76 -0.31 17.34
C LYS A 58 -6.85 0.05 18.32
N THR A 59 -7.95 0.61 17.86
CA THR A 59 -9.01 1.16 18.71
C THR A 59 -10.23 0.26 18.84
N ARG A 60 -10.36 -0.78 18.02
CA ARG A 60 -11.51 -1.68 17.99
C ARG A 60 -11.10 -3.13 18.29
N PRO A 61 -11.93 -3.90 18.99
CA PRO A 61 -11.70 -5.34 19.17
C PRO A 61 -11.64 -6.03 17.80
N HIS A 62 -10.65 -6.85 17.60
CA HIS A 62 -10.47 -7.65 16.37
C HIS A 62 -9.75 -8.97 16.67
N ASN A 63 -9.87 -9.94 15.78
CA ASN A 63 -9.24 -11.26 15.87
C ASN A 63 -8.24 -11.52 14.73
N CYS A 64 -7.91 -10.50 13.92
CA CYS A 64 -6.93 -10.64 12.86
C CYS A 64 -5.52 -10.34 13.38
N GLU A 65 -4.54 -11.12 12.92
CA GLU A 65 -3.14 -10.72 12.96
C GLU A 65 -2.88 -9.77 11.80
N TYR A 66 -2.23 -8.63 12.05
CA TYR A 66 -2.02 -7.68 10.97
C TYR A 66 -0.68 -6.98 11.02
N GLU A 67 -0.23 -6.55 9.86
CA GLU A 67 0.89 -5.63 9.68
C GLU A 67 0.44 -4.46 8.79
N ALA A 68 0.72 -3.23 9.22
CA ALA A 68 0.38 -2.02 8.49
C ALA A 68 1.63 -1.22 8.14
N LEU A 69 1.89 -1.06 6.85
CA LEU A 69 3.06 -0.41 6.29
C LEU A 69 2.66 0.80 5.44
N ALA A 70 2.85 1.99 6.01
CA ALA A 70 2.68 3.25 5.31
C ALA A 70 4.06 3.87 5.05
N TYR A 71 4.47 3.92 3.79
CA TYR A 71 5.75 4.47 3.35
C TYR A 71 5.58 5.92 2.87
N GLU A 72 6.60 6.73 3.05
CA GLU A 72 6.64 8.08 2.49
C GLU A 72 6.80 8.01 0.97
N HIS A 73 7.73 7.19 0.48
CA HIS A 73 8.03 7.03 -0.93
C HIS A 73 7.86 5.58 -1.39
N GLY A 74 7.02 5.36 -2.40
CA GLY A 74 6.76 4.01 -2.92
C GLY A 74 6.00 4.00 -4.24
N THR A 75 5.41 5.12 -4.62
CA THR A 75 4.50 5.24 -5.76
C THR A 75 3.21 4.43 -5.61
N HIS A 76 2.43 4.31 -6.68
CA HIS A 76 1.28 3.40 -6.73
C HIS A 76 1.71 1.91 -6.77
N PHE A 77 2.93 1.62 -7.19
CA PHE A 77 3.46 0.25 -7.28
C PHE A 77 4.26 -0.13 -6.03
N VAL A 78 3.59 -0.08 -4.88
CA VAL A 78 4.09 -0.62 -3.60
C VAL A 78 3.98 -2.14 -3.57
N LEU A 79 4.60 -2.79 -4.54
CA LEU A 79 4.62 -4.24 -4.71
C LEU A 79 6.02 -4.79 -4.39
N PRO A 80 6.14 -6.08 -4.05
CA PRO A 80 7.44 -6.73 -3.87
C PRO A 80 8.36 -6.53 -5.06
N GLU A 81 9.63 -6.22 -4.80
CA GLU A 81 10.63 -6.01 -5.85
C GLU A 81 10.79 -7.27 -6.72
N SER A 82 10.74 -8.47 -6.13
CA SER A 82 10.80 -9.75 -6.85
C SER A 82 9.66 -9.91 -7.85
N LEU A 83 8.43 -9.56 -7.44
CA LEU A 83 7.25 -9.64 -8.31
C LEU A 83 7.36 -8.67 -9.49
N LEU A 84 7.78 -7.43 -9.23
CA LEU A 84 7.96 -6.43 -10.28
C LEU A 84 9.08 -6.80 -11.24
N ARG A 85 10.19 -7.37 -10.75
CA ARG A 85 11.27 -7.88 -11.61
C ARG A 85 10.86 -9.09 -12.44
N ALA A 86 9.99 -9.95 -11.92
CA ALA A 86 9.43 -11.07 -12.68
C ALA A 86 8.53 -10.58 -13.83
N ALA A 87 7.74 -9.53 -13.57
CA ALA A 87 6.85 -8.92 -14.57
C ALA A 87 7.62 -8.05 -15.59
N LEU A 88 8.67 -7.34 -15.16
CA LEU A 88 9.48 -6.42 -15.96
C LEU A 88 10.98 -6.71 -15.72
N PRO A 89 11.53 -7.79 -16.27
CA PRO A 89 12.90 -8.24 -15.97
C PRO A 89 13.96 -7.24 -16.44
N VAL A 90 13.66 -6.45 -17.46
CA VAL A 90 14.57 -5.44 -18.00
C VAL A 90 13.90 -4.08 -18.00
N GLY A 91 14.62 -3.09 -17.51
CA GLY A 91 14.16 -1.68 -17.56
C GLY A 91 13.16 -1.26 -16.49
N LEU A 92 12.88 -2.09 -15.46
CA LEU A 92 11.95 -1.76 -14.38
C LEU A 92 12.14 -0.35 -13.81
N LYS A 93 13.37 0.00 -13.45
CA LYS A 93 13.70 1.34 -12.91
C LYS A 93 13.40 2.45 -13.91
N PHE A 94 13.68 2.22 -15.18
CA PHE A 94 13.43 3.20 -16.24
C PHE A 94 11.93 3.40 -16.46
N VAL A 95 11.18 2.32 -16.54
CA VAL A 95 9.72 2.34 -16.73
C VAL A 95 9.04 3.06 -15.56
N LEU A 96 9.40 2.72 -14.31
CA LEU A 96 8.84 3.36 -13.12
C LEU A 96 9.16 4.86 -13.06
N ARG A 97 10.40 5.25 -13.38
CA ARG A 97 10.79 6.67 -13.42
C ARG A 97 10.09 7.46 -14.53
N PHE A 98 9.73 6.80 -15.63
CA PHE A 98 9.00 7.43 -16.71
C PHE A 98 7.52 7.65 -16.34
N ILE A 99 6.91 6.69 -15.64
CA ILE A 99 5.48 6.72 -15.29
C ILE A 99 5.22 7.56 -14.03
N PHE A 100 6.07 7.42 -12.99
CA PHE A 100 5.84 8.02 -11.68
C PHE A 100 6.87 9.08 -11.35
N ARG A 101 6.36 10.28 -11.01
CA ARG A 101 7.21 11.39 -10.58
C ARG A 101 8.01 11.02 -9.32
N ALA A 102 7.38 10.38 -8.34
CA ALA A 102 8.04 9.95 -7.12
C ALA A 102 9.21 9.00 -7.39
N ALA A 103 9.05 8.02 -8.28
CA ALA A 103 10.15 7.13 -8.68
C ALA A 103 11.28 7.85 -9.43
N LYS A 104 11.01 9.04 -10.00
CA LYS A 104 12.02 9.91 -10.60
C LYS A 104 12.74 10.75 -9.56
N ASP A 105 11.97 11.36 -8.64
CA ASP A 105 12.47 12.31 -7.65
C ASP A 105 13.15 11.58 -6.46
N TYR A 106 12.64 10.39 -6.07
CA TYR A 106 13.10 9.56 -4.94
C TYR A 106 13.34 8.10 -5.36
N PRO A 107 14.28 7.85 -6.30
CA PRO A 107 14.44 6.52 -6.92
C PRO A 107 14.94 5.46 -5.96
N ASP A 108 15.84 5.82 -5.05
CA ASP A 108 16.47 4.91 -4.12
C ASP A 108 15.52 4.57 -2.95
N GLU A 109 14.79 5.55 -2.46
CA GLU A 109 13.75 5.39 -1.44
C GLU A 109 12.62 4.48 -1.93
N CYS A 110 12.12 4.71 -3.15
CA CYS A 110 11.12 3.83 -3.77
C CYS A 110 11.65 2.39 -3.98
N GLU A 111 12.93 2.22 -4.30
CA GLU A 111 13.53 0.88 -4.40
C GLU A 111 13.67 0.22 -3.02
N GLN A 112 14.08 0.97 -2.00
CA GLN A 112 14.17 0.48 -0.62
C GLN A 112 12.79 0.05 -0.10
N THR A 113 11.75 0.84 -0.35
CA THR A 113 10.37 0.51 -0.02
C THR A 113 9.98 -0.84 -0.62
N ARG A 114 10.20 -1.06 -1.92
CA ARG A 114 9.87 -2.33 -2.58
C ARG A 114 10.67 -3.52 -2.04
N LYS A 115 11.94 -3.32 -1.71
CA LYS A 115 12.77 -4.37 -1.07
C LYS A 115 12.32 -4.70 0.34
N ASP A 116 11.91 -3.69 1.11
CA ASP A 116 11.38 -3.92 2.46
C ASP A 116 10.04 -4.66 2.40
N ILE A 117 9.15 -4.29 1.50
CA ILE A 117 7.90 -5.01 1.25
C ILE A 117 8.16 -6.45 0.84
N ASP A 118 9.10 -6.68 -0.08
CA ASP A 118 9.47 -8.03 -0.54
C ASP A 118 9.93 -8.91 0.64
N ARG A 119 10.81 -8.38 1.48
CA ARG A 119 11.32 -9.05 2.66
C ARG A 119 10.21 -9.38 3.66
N ARG A 120 9.38 -8.41 4.02
CA ARG A 120 8.31 -8.55 5.02
C ARG A 120 7.20 -9.45 4.54
N LEU A 121 6.68 -9.21 3.34
CA LEU A 121 5.61 -10.04 2.77
C LEU A 121 6.07 -11.48 2.55
N SER A 122 7.29 -11.70 2.07
CA SER A 122 7.85 -13.05 1.91
C SER A 122 8.05 -13.76 3.25
N ALA A 123 8.38 -13.04 4.31
CA ALA A 123 8.48 -13.60 5.66
C ALA A 123 7.08 -13.98 6.18
N ALA A 124 6.12 -13.05 6.10
CA ALA A 124 4.74 -13.28 6.51
C ALA A 124 4.10 -14.47 5.77
N LEU A 125 4.28 -14.55 4.46
CA LEU A 125 3.73 -15.65 3.66
C LEU A 125 4.32 -17.01 4.06
N ARG A 126 5.61 -17.07 4.35
CA ARG A 126 6.25 -18.32 4.84
C ARG A 126 5.70 -18.75 6.20
N GLU A 127 5.53 -17.81 7.11
CA GLU A 127 4.95 -18.07 8.42
C GLU A 127 3.49 -18.53 8.29
N TRP A 128 2.70 -17.83 7.47
CA TRP A 128 1.30 -18.18 7.25
C TRP A 128 1.08 -19.54 6.60
N THR A 129 2.01 -19.97 5.74
CA THR A 129 1.93 -21.30 5.10
C THR A 129 2.45 -22.42 5.99
N ALA A 130 3.39 -22.15 6.90
CA ALA A 130 3.88 -23.14 7.86
C ALA A 130 2.80 -23.59 8.86
N ASP A 131 1.81 -22.74 9.14
CA ASP A 131 0.69 -23.07 10.03
C ASP A 131 -0.35 -24.01 9.37
N ILE A 132 -0.19 -24.35 8.08
CA ILE A 132 -1.15 -25.16 7.30
C ILE A 132 -0.71 -26.64 7.19
N GLU A 133 0.57 -26.94 7.45
CA GLU A 133 1.12 -28.30 7.46
C GLU A 133 0.97 -28.97 8.85
#